data_116c2031a8ee640a23330e33ca2bc276
#
_entry.id   116c2031a8ee640a23330e33ca2bc276
#
_cell.length_a   1.000
_cell.length_b   1.000
_cell.length_c   1.000
_cell.angle_alpha   90.00
_cell.angle_beta   90.00
_cell.angle_gamma   90.00
#
_symmetry.space_group_name_H-M   'P 1'
#
loop_
_entity.id
_entity.type
_entity.pdbx_description
1 polymer ?
#
loop_
_entity_poly.entity_id
_entity_poly.type
_entity_poly.pdbx_seq_one_letter_code
_entity_poly.pdbx_strand_id
1 'polypeptide(L)'
;MTATVYTFTDKPATVTHTHTASGKPTRTEMYTYSYNHADRLLKVEHTLGGTKITLADYAYDNLGRLQSKSLHGSATNKLTYAYNVRGWLTGISGTKFTQNLYYNTGNGTARYNGSISSMTWKAGNESTVRGYKFTYDGLDRLLNATYGETAGINANTDRFSENVTAYDKNGNIKTLQRYGQTAASGYGLIDNLTFTLAGNLLNRVDDAAAASAYGGGFEFKDGVKQANEYTYDSNGNLTKDLNKGISTITYNVLNLPNMVTFSDGSTIAYTYGADGTKLKTVHKTGSTTTTTDYCGNVVYENGVQKLLLTDEGYVTLSDSKYHYYLKDHQGNNRVVINQSGTVEETNHYYPFGGVFASSGNVQPYKYNGKELDAKKGLNWYDYGARHYDAALGRFTTVDPSAENYYSTSPFTYCLNNPLNYIDPLGTDTVDVKDVDWNKFDPKKDVVALDEVAVSVPNALTKVGTRALEPISGFWGYVGYYLLDIGSTYHSEQTRFTYKVGTDGVITGVAPMVGTPPLPGFAKTSNLNTIRGLWSLTKQGSSKVMKHPIRGLFYKSKSDGLWWVKDQTKHGGSFYKVYKETNKGLEWHKDADKYGNFIINKHKSDVGIFIPWKELSK
;
A
#
# COMPACT_ATOMS: atom_id res chain seq x y z
N MET A 1 -15.56 -16.97 8.13
CA MET A 1 -16.82 -16.48 7.54
C MET A 1 -16.98 -15.02 7.93
N THR A 2 -17.36 -14.16 6.99
CA THR A 2 -17.67 -12.75 7.27
C THR A 2 -19.11 -12.47 6.87
N ALA A 3 -19.87 -11.80 7.73
CA ALA A 3 -21.22 -11.35 7.47
C ALA A 3 -21.30 -9.84 7.71
N THR A 4 -21.82 -9.08 6.75
CA THR A 4 -21.95 -7.62 6.83
C THR A 4 -23.41 -7.21 6.71
N VAL A 5 -23.86 -6.36 7.61
CA VAL A 5 -25.16 -5.66 7.53
C VAL A 5 -24.85 -4.21 7.19
N TYR A 6 -25.59 -3.65 6.25
CA TYR A 6 -25.39 -2.29 5.76
C TYR A 6 -26.47 -1.33 6.26
N THR A 7 -26.12 -0.06 6.38
CA THR A 7 -27.08 1.05 6.56
C THR A 7 -27.86 1.30 5.26
N PHE A 8 -28.85 2.19 5.31
CA PHE A 8 -29.57 2.65 4.11
C PHE A 8 -28.63 3.32 3.07
N THR A 9 -27.51 3.89 3.50
CA THR A 9 -26.50 4.58 2.66
C THR A 9 -25.34 3.69 2.25
N ASP A 10 -25.52 2.37 2.26
CA ASP A 10 -24.52 1.34 1.89
C ASP A 10 -23.23 1.40 2.72
N LYS A 11 -23.29 1.94 3.95
CA LYS A 11 -22.18 1.84 4.91
C LYS A 11 -22.33 0.59 5.78
N PRO A 12 -21.23 -0.10 6.15
CA PRO A 12 -21.33 -1.20 7.11
C PRO A 12 -21.94 -0.74 8.42
N ALA A 13 -23.07 -1.33 8.84
CA ALA A 13 -23.66 -1.11 10.17
C ALA A 13 -23.06 -2.10 11.16
N THR A 14 -22.95 -3.36 10.77
CA THR A 14 -22.21 -4.37 11.54
C THR A 14 -21.40 -5.25 10.61
N VAL A 15 -20.23 -5.69 11.07
CA VAL A 15 -19.41 -6.71 10.41
C VAL A 15 -19.10 -7.79 11.44
N THR A 16 -19.51 -9.02 11.17
CA THR A 16 -19.22 -10.17 12.02
C THR A 16 -18.23 -11.09 11.32
N HIS A 17 -17.12 -11.37 12.01
CA HIS A 17 -16.14 -12.36 11.56
C HIS A 17 -16.22 -13.59 12.46
N THR A 18 -16.36 -14.76 11.86
CA THR A 18 -16.22 -16.05 12.56
C THR A 18 -15.01 -16.78 12.01
N HIS A 19 -14.01 -16.92 12.86
CA HIS A 19 -12.78 -17.65 12.57
C HIS A 19 -12.84 -19.02 13.20
N THR A 20 -12.74 -20.06 12.35
CA THR A 20 -12.75 -21.47 12.77
C THR A 20 -11.54 -22.16 12.16
N ALA A 21 -10.76 -22.85 12.98
CA ALA A 21 -9.65 -23.70 12.54
C ALA A 21 -9.71 -25.03 13.30
N SER A 22 -9.35 -26.14 12.63
CA SER A 22 -9.38 -27.48 13.23
C SER A 22 -8.52 -27.57 14.49
N GLY A 23 -9.08 -28.07 15.56
CA GLY A 23 -8.41 -28.20 16.87
C GLY A 23 -8.11 -26.88 17.58
N LYS A 24 -8.70 -25.77 17.15
CA LYS A 24 -8.54 -24.44 17.76
C LYS A 24 -9.89 -23.89 18.22
N PRO A 25 -9.91 -23.02 19.24
CA PRO A 25 -11.12 -22.32 19.64
C PRO A 25 -11.69 -21.49 18.49
N THR A 26 -12.98 -21.63 18.22
CA THR A 26 -13.68 -20.72 17.31
C THR A 26 -13.74 -19.33 17.94
N ARG A 27 -13.39 -18.31 17.15
CA ARG A 27 -13.46 -16.90 17.54
C ARG A 27 -14.53 -16.20 16.71
N THR A 28 -15.49 -15.61 17.40
CA THR A 28 -16.47 -14.73 16.76
C THR A 28 -16.28 -13.33 17.31
N GLU A 29 -16.09 -12.39 16.42
CA GLU A 29 -16.01 -10.97 16.72
C GLU A 29 -17.05 -10.20 15.91
N MET A 30 -17.54 -9.10 16.44
CA MET A 30 -18.49 -8.25 15.74
C MET A 30 -18.10 -6.78 15.93
N TYR A 31 -17.94 -6.09 14.81
CA TYR A 31 -17.81 -4.64 14.75
C TYR A 31 -19.19 -4.01 14.57
N THR A 32 -19.48 -2.95 15.30
CA THR A 32 -20.68 -2.12 15.13
C THR A 32 -20.25 -0.70 14.86
N TYR A 33 -20.75 -0.12 13.78
CA TYR A 33 -20.38 1.21 13.30
C TYR A 33 -21.54 2.18 13.46
N SER A 34 -21.24 3.40 13.91
CA SER A 34 -22.23 4.49 14.01
C SER A 34 -21.75 5.68 13.18
N TYR A 35 -22.66 6.28 12.43
CA TYR A 35 -22.36 7.39 11.52
C TYR A 35 -23.22 8.60 11.83
N ASN A 36 -22.76 9.80 11.43
CA ASN A 36 -23.61 10.98 11.45
C ASN A 36 -24.41 11.11 10.13
N HIS A 37 -25.23 12.17 10.04
CA HIS A 37 -26.07 12.45 8.85
C HIS A 37 -25.28 12.72 7.55
N ALA A 38 -23.97 12.91 7.62
CA ALA A 38 -23.07 13.07 6.46
C ALA A 38 -22.23 11.81 6.22
N ASP A 39 -22.67 10.65 6.70
CA ASP A 39 -22.01 9.34 6.57
C ASP A 39 -20.56 9.31 7.11
N ARG A 40 -20.22 10.20 8.05
CA ARG A 40 -18.92 10.18 8.72
C ARG A 40 -18.99 9.26 9.93
N LEU A 41 -17.99 8.41 10.08
CA LEU A 41 -17.88 7.44 11.17
C LEU A 41 -17.73 8.14 12.53
N LEU A 42 -18.67 7.94 13.42
CA LEU A 42 -18.64 8.51 14.78
C LEU A 42 -18.09 7.56 15.82
N LYS A 43 -18.36 6.26 15.65
CA LYS A 43 -18.00 5.26 16.66
C LYS A 43 -17.81 3.90 16.04
N VAL A 44 -16.81 3.19 16.52
CA VAL A 44 -16.61 1.75 16.30
C VAL A 44 -16.68 1.06 17.64
N GLU A 45 -17.59 0.11 17.78
CA GLU A 45 -17.66 -0.81 18.91
C GLU A 45 -17.22 -2.19 18.46
N HIS A 46 -16.54 -2.92 19.32
CA HIS A 46 -16.06 -4.27 19.05
C HIS A 46 -16.57 -5.22 20.13
N THR A 47 -17.15 -6.34 19.72
CA THR A 47 -17.60 -7.42 20.60
C THR A 47 -16.76 -8.65 20.36
N LEU A 48 -16.08 -9.14 21.38
CA LEU A 48 -15.28 -10.38 21.34
C LEU A 48 -15.65 -11.24 22.54
N GLY A 49 -16.01 -12.52 22.29
CA GLY A 49 -16.39 -13.43 23.36
C GLY A 49 -17.59 -12.96 24.21
N GLY A 50 -18.52 -12.20 23.61
CA GLY A 50 -19.68 -11.63 24.29
C GLY A 50 -19.42 -10.29 25.01
N THR A 51 -18.17 -9.88 25.17
CA THR A 51 -17.83 -8.59 25.78
C THR A 51 -17.76 -7.51 24.71
N LYS A 52 -18.58 -6.46 24.87
CA LYS A 52 -18.63 -5.31 23.97
C LYS A 52 -17.86 -4.14 24.57
N ILE A 53 -16.97 -3.54 23.77
CA ILE A 53 -16.21 -2.33 24.13
C ILE A 53 -16.33 -1.27 23.03
N THR A 54 -16.10 -0.02 23.37
CA THR A 54 -15.85 1.03 22.39
C THR A 54 -14.41 0.93 21.92
N LEU A 55 -14.19 0.58 20.64
CA LEU A 55 -12.85 0.51 20.08
C LEU A 55 -12.30 1.93 19.83
N ALA A 56 -13.11 2.77 19.18
CA ALA A 56 -12.79 4.18 18.95
C ALA A 56 -14.03 5.06 18.83
N ASP A 57 -13.93 6.30 19.29
CA ASP A 57 -14.89 7.38 19.06
C ASP A 57 -14.22 8.49 18.24
N TYR A 58 -14.94 9.08 17.29
CA TYR A 58 -14.46 10.12 16.39
C TYR A 58 -15.31 11.39 16.48
N ALA A 59 -14.67 12.54 16.44
CA ALA A 59 -15.34 13.82 16.28
C ALA A 59 -14.72 14.61 15.14
N TYR A 60 -15.55 15.39 14.45
CA TYR A 60 -15.17 16.17 13.27
C TYR A 60 -15.40 17.65 13.50
N ASP A 61 -14.57 18.48 12.87
CA ASP A 61 -14.76 19.91 12.83
C ASP A 61 -15.88 20.32 11.84
N ASN A 62 -16.20 21.60 11.78
CA ASN A 62 -17.25 22.14 10.88
C ASN A 62 -16.94 21.94 9.40
N LEU A 63 -15.69 21.68 9.02
CA LEU A 63 -15.27 21.38 7.65
C LEU A 63 -15.27 19.87 7.37
N GLY A 64 -15.63 19.05 8.35
CA GLY A 64 -15.69 17.61 8.21
C GLY A 64 -14.35 16.88 8.38
N ARG A 65 -13.30 17.57 8.84
CA ARG A 65 -11.99 16.98 9.11
C ARG A 65 -11.99 16.36 10.51
N LEU A 66 -11.20 15.30 10.72
CA LEU A 66 -11.07 14.65 12.02
C LEU A 66 -10.56 15.64 13.08
N GLN A 67 -11.37 15.94 14.07
CA GLN A 67 -11.02 16.84 15.18
C GLN A 67 -10.44 16.07 16.36
N SER A 68 -10.98 14.89 16.64
CA SER A 68 -10.44 14.03 17.70
C SER A 68 -10.81 12.58 17.50
N LYS A 69 -9.97 11.71 18.07
CA LYS A 69 -10.18 10.27 18.20
C LYS A 69 -9.88 9.85 19.63
N SER A 70 -10.81 9.12 20.26
CA SER A 70 -10.63 8.54 21.60
C SER A 70 -10.60 7.02 21.50
N LEU A 71 -9.60 6.39 22.07
CA LEU A 71 -9.41 4.94 22.03
C LEU A 71 -9.93 4.30 23.31
N HIS A 72 -10.51 3.11 23.21
CA HIS A 72 -11.13 2.35 24.31
C HIS A 72 -12.19 3.14 25.09
N GLY A 73 -12.89 4.08 24.42
CA GLY A 73 -13.86 4.95 25.08
C GLY A 73 -13.27 5.83 26.20
N SER A 74 -11.94 5.98 26.25
CA SER A 74 -11.23 6.67 27.34
C SER A 74 -10.83 8.08 26.94
N ALA A 75 -11.19 9.07 27.78
CA ALA A 75 -10.76 10.46 27.59
C ALA A 75 -9.23 10.63 27.71
N THR A 76 -8.56 9.78 28.47
CA THR A 76 -7.09 9.81 28.63
C THR A 76 -6.36 9.30 27.40
N ASN A 77 -7.01 8.49 26.56
CA ASN A 77 -6.47 7.94 25.32
C ASN A 77 -6.96 8.75 24.09
N LYS A 78 -7.33 10.00 24.31
CA LYS A 78 -7.81 10.90 23.26
C LYS A 78 -6.63 11.57 22.56
N LEU A 79 -6.70 11.58 21.22
CA LEU A 79 -5.87 12.39 20.34
C LEU A 79 -6.74 13.50 19.73
N THR A 80 -6.22 14.71 19.65
CA THR A 80 -6.84 15.85 18.95
C THR A 80 -5.97 16.26 17.78
N TYR A 81 -6.60 16.73 16.71
CA TYR A 81 -5.95 17.06 15.43
C TYR A 81 -6.19 18.54 15.11
N ALA A 82 -5.15 19.22 14.69
CA ALA A 82 -5.19 20.63 14.29
C ALA A 82 -4.76 20.79 12.84
N TYR A 83 -5.37 21.73 12.13
CA TYR A 83 -5.13 21.95 10.71
C TYR A 83 -4.95 23.46 10.42
N ASN A 84 -4.19 23.78 9.39
CA ASN A 84 -4.11 25.15 8.89
C ASN A 84 -5.28 25.46 7.93
N VAL A 85 -5.31 26.69 7.43
CA VAL A 85 -6.35 27.18 6.50
C VAL A 85 -6.40 26.42 5.17
N ARG A 86 -5.33 25.71 4.80
CA ARG A 86 -5.25 24.86 3.59
C ARG A 86 -5.71 23.42 3.84
N GLY A 87 -6.11 23.09 5.06
CA GLY A 87 -6.48 21.75 5.45
C GLY A 87 -5.30 20.83 5.78
N TRP A 88 -4.06 21.32 5.76
CA TRP A 88 -2.90 20.51 6.13
C TRP A 88 -2.85 20.31 7.63
N LEU A 89 -2.54 19.08 8.06
CA LEU A 89 -2.38 18.74 9.46
C LEU A 89 -1.20 19.52 10.06
N THR A 90 -1.42 20.22 11.15
CA THR A 90 -0.39 20.99 11.88
C THR A 90 -0.08 20.40 13.25
N GLY A 91 -0.93 19.55 13.79
CA GLY A 91 -0.69 18.96 15.09
C GLY A 91 -1.55 17.76 15.41
N ILE A 92 -0.97 16.84 16.15
CA ILE A 92 -1.63 15.74 16.87
C ILE A 92 -1.29 15.93 18.34
N SER A 93 -2.29 15.95 19.23
CA SER A 93 -2.07 16.19 20.66
C SER A 93 -2.83 15.19 21.51
N GLY A 94 -2.11 14.51 22.40
CA GLY A 94 -2.63 13.57 23.38
C GLY A 94 -1.69 13.43 24.57
N THR A 95 -2.09 12.68 25.58
CA THR A 95 -1.31 12.50 26.82
C THR A 95 -0.03 11.68 26.62
N LYS A 96 -0.05 10.74 25.67
CA LYS A 96 1.05 9.80 25.39
C LYS A 96 1.74 10.04 24.04
N PHE A 97 1.18 10.89 23.20
CA PHE A 97 1.79 11.26 21.93
C PHE A 97 1.40 12.68 21.54
N THR A 98 2.40 13.48 21.16
CA THR A 98 2.22 14.79 20.54
C THR A 98 3.10 14.90 19.33
N GLN A 99 2.59 15.56 18.27
CA GLN A 99 3.36 15.90 17.08
C GLN A 99 2.94 17.28 16.60
N ASN A 100 3.90 18.11 16.18
CA ASN A 100 3.64 19.37 15.47
C ASN A 100 4.35 19.34 14.13
N LEU A 101 3.64 19.75 13.09
CA LEU A 101 4.11 19.83 11.71
C LEU A 101 4.12 21.30 11.28
N TYR A 102 5.25 21.74 10.77
CA TYR A 102 5.47 23.10 10.32
C TYR A 102 5.75 23.11 8.82
N TYR A 103 5.18 24.06 8.12
CA TYR A 103 5.32 24.24 6.66
C TYR A 103 6.04 25.56 6.36
N ASN A 104 5.36 26.68 6.48
CA ASN A 104 5.89 28.02 6.25
C ASN A 104 6.27 28.75 7.55
N THR A 105 6.17 28.08 8.67
CA THR A 105 6.55 28.54 10.02
C THR A 105 7.45 27.50 10.69
N GLY A 106 7.90 27.79 11.91
CA GLY A 106 8.71 26.86 12.71
C GLY A 106 10.21 27.03 12.47
N ASN A 107 10.98 25.94 12.69
CA ASN A 107 12.44 25.99 12.77
C ASN A 107 13.16 25.63 11.46
N GLY A 108 12.43 25.22 10.44
CA GLY A 108 12.96 24.88 9.10
C GLY A 108 12.82 26.03 8.11
N THR A 109 13.38 25.87 6.91
CA THR A 109 13.16 26.81 5.79
C THR A 109 11.70 26.73 5.34
N ALA A 110 11.02 27.88 5.30
CA ALA A 110 9.60 27.97 4.96
C ALA A 110 9.27 27.31 3.61
N ARG A 111 8.24 26.47 3.61
CA ARG A 111 7.70 25.77 2.43
C ARG A 111 6.24 26.12 2.23
N TYR A 112 5.86 26.44 1.00
CA TYR A 112 4.50 26.89 0.66
C TYR A 112 3.74 25.93 -0.25
N ASN A 113 4.41 24.86 -0.69
CA ASN A 113 3.89 23.82 -1.58
C ASN A 113 3.28 22.62 -0.84
N GLY A 114 3.31 22.59 0.49
CA GLY A 114 2.81 21.50 1.32
C GLY A 114 3.89 20.58 1.84
N SER A 115 5.17 20.77 1.46
CA SER A 115 6.27 20.04 2.05
C SER A 115 6.52 20.48 3.48
N ILE A 116 6.74 19.53 4.39
CA ILE A 116 6.99 19.78 5.81
C ILE A 116 8.39 20.38 5.98
N SER A 117 8.49 21.59 6.54
CA SER A 117 9.77 22.27 6.76
C SER A 117 10.48 21.80 8.03
N SER A 118 9.71 21.48 9.05
CA SER A 118 10.18 20.91 10.30
C SER A 118 9.05 20.20 11.04
N MET A 119 9.41 19.30 11.96
CA MET A 119 8.44 18.67 12.86
C MET A 119 9.05 18.50 14.25
N THR A 120 8.19 18.48 15.27
CA THR A 120 8.55 18.08 16.63
C THR A 120 7.59 17.01 17.13
N TRP A 121 8.07 16.14 18.01
CA TRP A 121 7.21 15.15 18.65
C TRP A 121 7.70 14.80 20.05
N LYS A 122 6.77 14.23 20.81
CA LYS A 122 7.01 13.57 22.09
C LYS A 122 6.18 12.29 22.14
N ALA A 123 6.76 11.20 22.58
CA ALA A 123 6.13 9.88 22.56
C ALA A 123 6.29 9.13 23.88
N GLY A 124 5.29 8.36 24.24
CA GLY A 124 5.26 7.55 25.46
C GLY A 124 5.28 8.39 26.73
N ASN A 125 6.12 8.00 27.66
CA ASN A 125 6.32 8.70 28.93
C ASN A 125 7.54 9.63 28.93
N GLU A 126 8.15 9.86 27.74
CA GLU A 126 9.35 10.71 27.63
C GLU A 126 9.00 12.19 27.85
N SER A 127 9.92 12.90 28.53
CA SER A 127 9.85 14.36 28.65
C SER A 127 10.50 15.09 27.49
N THR A 128 11.41 14.40 26.77
CA THR A 128 12.19 14.96 25.66
C THR A 128 11.31 15.29 24.48
N VAL A 129 11.35 16.54 24.03
CA VAL A 129 10.81 16.95 22.74
C VAL A 129 11.90 16.74 21.70
N ARG A 130 11.63 15.88 20.73
CA ARG A 130 12.49 15.56 19.58
C ARG A 130 12.01 16.28 18.35
N GLY A 131 12.87 16.52 17.40
CA GLY A 131 12.46 17.16 16.14
C GLY A 131 13.42 16.95 14.99
N TYR A 132 12.93 17.28 13.81
CA TYR A 132 13.71 17.37 12.58
C TYR A 132 13.46 18.70 11.87
N LYS A 133 14.54 19.25 11.28
CA LYS A 133 14.48 20.30 10.25
C LYS A 133 14.78 19.64 8.91
N PHE A 134 13.98 19.96 7.88
CA PHE A 134 14.10 19.32 6.58
C PHE A 134 14.56 20.30 5.50
N THR A 135 15.36 19.79 4.58
CA THR A 135 15.66 20.47 3.31
C THR A 135 15.38 19.50 2.16
N TYR A 136 15.00 20.08 1.03
CA TYR A 136 14.61 19.37 -0.18
C TYR A 136 15.32 19.96 -1.38
N ASP A 137 15.48 19.16 -2.42
CA ASP A 137 15.97 19.63 -3.72
C ASP A 137 14.84 20.29 -4.55
N GLY A 138 15.16 20.66 -5.80
CA GLY A 138 14.21 21.28 -6.72
C GLY A 138 13.07 20.39 -7.19
N LEU A 139 13.15 19.07 -6.95
CA LEU A 139 12.12 18.09 -7.22
C LEU A 139 11.37 17.64 -5.96
N ASP A 140 11.51 18.39 -4.86
CA ASP A 140 10.96 18.09 -3.53
C ASP A 140 11.42 16.75 -2.93
N ARG A 141 12.59 16.19 -3.36
CA ARG A 141 13.19 15.02 -2.74
C ARG A 141 13.93 15.45 -1.47
N LEU A 142 13.86 14.63 -0.42
CA LEU A 142 14.51 14.90 0.87
C LEU A 142 16.05 14.93 0.70
N LEU A 143 16.68 16.01 1.10
CA LEU A 143 18.14 16.13 1.19
C LEU A 143 18.61 15.92 2.62
N ASN A 144 18.12 16.72 3.56
CA ASN A 144 18.57 16.63 4.93
C ASN A 144 17.39 16.57 5.89
N ALA A 145 17.51 15.70 6.87
CA ALA A 145 16.70 15.66 8.07
C ALA A 145 17.61 15.85 9.27
N THR A 146 17.83 17.10 9.63
CA THR A 146 18.69 17.47 10.75
C THR A 146 17.95 17.30 12.05
N TYR A 147 18.36 16.34 12.86
CA TYR A 147 17.80 16.05 14.18
C TYR A 147 18.18 17.13 15.20
N GLY A 148 17.30 17.34 16.14
CA GLY A 148 17.56 18.10 17.35
C GLY A 148 16.48 17.89 18.40
N GLU A 149 16.75 18.34 19.59
CA GLU A 149 15.84 18.27 20.73
C GLU A 149 15.38 19.66 21.15
N THR A 150 14.39 19.75 22.04
CA THR A 150 13.61 20.94 22.44
C THR A 150 12.63 21.42 21.35
N ALA A 151 11.73 22.32 21.71
CA ALA A 151 10.79 22.92 20.75
C ALA A 151 11.53 23.71 19.64
N GLY A 152 12.75 24.20 19.91
CA GLY A 152 13.58 24.93 18.95
C GLY A 152 14.41 24.03 18.02
N ILE A 153 14.44 22.74 18.27
CA ILE A 153 15.27 21.77 17.53
C ILE A 153 16.74 22.26 17.50
N ASN A 154 17.25 22.71 18.66
CA ASN A 154 18.56 23.38 18.78
C ASN A 154 19.46 22.79 19.87
N ALA A 155 19.03 21.76 20.56
CA ALA A 155 19.84 21.00 21.51
C ALA A 155 20.09 19.59 20.97
N ASN A 156 21.19 18.96 21.40
CA ASN A 156 21.55 17.61 21.01
C ASN A 156 21.44 17.36 19.49
N THR A 157 21.88 18.34 18.72
CA THR A 157 21.81 18.32 17.26
C THR A 157 22.61 17.15 16.69
N ASP A 158 22.16 16.67 15.55
CA ASP A 158 22.75 15.58 14.77
C ASP A 158 22.80 14.20 15.44
N ARG A 159 22.23 14.01 16.63
CA ARG A 159 22.24 12.68 17.27
C ARG A 159 21.63 11.59 16.40
N PHE A 160 20.61 11.93 15.61
CA PHE A 160 19.87 10.99 14.76
C PHE A 160 19.49 11.63 13.42
N SER A 161 20.40 12.42 12.85
CA SER A 161 20.21 13.01 11.52
C SER A 161 20.30 11.97 10.43
N GLU A 162 19.53 12.15 9.34
CA GLU A 162 19.57 11.33 8.13
C GLU A 162 19.61 12.25 6.91
N ASN A 163 20.67 12.14 6.10
CA ASN A 163 20.93 13.04 4.99
C ASN A 163 21.20 12.27 3.71
N VAL A 164 20.45 12.56 2.64
CA VAL A 164 20.76 12.08 1.29
C VAL A 164 21.54 13.17 0.58
N THR A 165 22.84 12.98 0.45
CA THR A 165 23.73 14.02 -0.09
C THR A 165 23.80 14.02 -1.61
N ALA A 166 23.37 12.95 -2.27
CA ALA A 166 23.27 12.90 -3.74
C ALA A 166 22.22 11.90 -4.22
N TYR A 167 21.53 12.29 -5.30
CA TYR A 167 20.67 11.44 -6.14
C TYR A 167 21.22 11.40 -7.56
N ASP A 168 20.94 10.32 -8.30
CA ASP A 168 21.10 10.32 -9.74
C ASP A 168 19.89 10.95 -10.46
N LYS A 169 19.93 10.99 -11.80
CA LYS A 169 18.85 11.57 -12.61
C LYS A 169 17.53 10.79 -12.52
N ASN A 170 17.59 9.50 -12.20
CA ASN A 170 16.42 8.65 -12.02
C ASN A 170 15.89 8.65 -10.59
N GLY A 171 16.50 9.42 -9.68
CA GLY A 171 16.11 9.47 -8.28
C GLY A 171 16.68 8.32 -7.44
N ASN A 172 17.63 7.52 -7.94
CA ASN A 172 18.32 6.58 -7.06
C ASN A 172 19.20 7.34 -6.07
N ILE A 173 19.19 6.93 -4.82
CA ILE A 173 20.12 7.43 -3.79
C ILE A 173 21.54 7.02 -4.20
N LYS A 174 22.46 8.00 -4.24
CA LYS A 174 23.87 7.79 -4.53
C LYS A 174 24.72 7.83 -3.27
N THR A 175 24.36 8.66 -2.32
CA THR A 175 25.05 8.80 -1.04
C THR A 175 24.06 9.13 0.07
N LEU A 176 24.25 8.48 1.23
CA LEU A 176 23.38 8.62 2.39
C LEU A 176 24.23 8.63 3.66
N GLN A 177 23.95 9.54 4.57
CA GLN A 177 24.58 9.62 5.88
C GLN A 177 23.56 9.49 6.99
N ARG A 178 23.88 8.69 8.02
CA ARG A 178 23.11 8.61 9.25
C ARG A 178 23.99 8.83 10.46
N TYR A 179 23.45 9.58 11.39
CA TYR A 179 24.00 9.78 12.71
C TYR A 179 23.20 8.95 13.71
N GLY A 180 23.89 8.37 14.69
CA GLY A 180 23.27 7.53 15.70
C GLY A 180 24.10 7.47 16.97
N GLN A 181 23.62 6.69 17.93
CA GLN A 181 24.36 6.42 19.16
C GLN A 181 25.54 5.51 18.84
N THR A 182 26.77 5.92 19.21
CA THR A 182 28.01 5.17 18.98
C THR A 182 28.63 4.60 20.28
N ALA A 183 28.15 5.08 21.43
CA ALA A 183 28.52 4.61 22.76
C ALA A 183 27.39 4.90 23.74
N ALA A 184 27.48 4.44 25.00
CA ALA A 184 26.43 4.65 26.03
C ALA A 184 25.97 6.11 26.16
N SER A 185 26.86 7.07 25.94
CA SER A 185 26.58 8.51 25.92
C SER A 185 27.17 9.25 24.71
N GLY A 186 27.70 8.50 23.73
CA GLY A 186 28.32 9.04 22.52
C GLY A 186 27.37 8.97 21.33
N TYR A 187 27.46 9.97 20.45
CA TYR A 187 26.71 10.05 19.20
C TYR A 187 27.64 10.47 18.07
N GLY A 188 27.41 9.99 16.87
CA GLY A 188 28.24 10.30 15.71
C GLY A 188 27.70 9.69 14.43
N LEU A 189 28.51 9.79 13.37
CA LEU A 189 28.21 9.22 12.06
C LEU A 189 28.33 7.70 12.15
N ILE A 190 27.22 6.98 11.90
CA ILE A 190 27.15 5.51 11.93
C ILE A 190 27.06 4.90 10.53
N ASP A 191 26.54 5.66 9.56
CA ASP A 191 26.50 5.30 8.14
C ASP A 191 27.03 6.47 7.29
N ASN A 192 27.94 6.20 6.36
CA ASN A 192 28.40 7.11 5.32
C ASN A 192 28.45 6.35 3.99
N LEU A 193 27.26 6.09 3.47
CA LEU A 193 27.03 5.14 2.40
C LEU A 193 27.28 5.74 1.02
N THR A 194 27.96 4.97 0.16
CA THR A 194 28.08 5.23 -1.27
C THR A 194 27.48 4.07 -2.05
N PHE A 195 26.52 4.37 -2.92
CA PHE A 195 25.78 3.38 -3.71
C PHE A 195 26.36 3.28 -5.12
N THR A 196 26.81 2.11 -5.51
CA THR A 196 27.22 1.79 -6.87
C THR A 196 26.09 1.06 -7.59
N LEU A 197 25.60 1.64 -8.68
CA LEU A 197 24.44 1.14 -9.43
C LEU A 197 24.81 0.82 -10.89
N ALA A 198 24.12 -0.19 -11.45
CA ALA A 198 24.05 -0.44 -12.90
C ALA A 198 22.63 -0.11 -13.37
N GLY A 199 22.45 1.07 -13.97
CA GLY A 199 21.12 1.63 -14.21
C GLY A 199 20.40 1.87 -12.88
N ASN A 200 19.26 1.22 -12.67
CA ASN A 200 18.50 1.30 -11.41
C ASN A 200 18.81 0.15 -10.45
N LEU A 201 19.61 -0.84 -10.87
CA LEU A 201 19.98 -1.99 -10.04
C LEU A 201 21.15 -1.63 -9.13
N LEU A 202 21.06 -1.96 -7.86
CA LEU A 202 22.12 -1.77 -6.89
C LEU A 202 23.16 -2.91 -7.02
N ASN A 203 24.44 -2.57 -7.20
CA ASN A 203 25.51 -3.56 -7.26
C ASN A 203 26.29 -3.67 -5.95
N ARG A 204 26.54 -2.51 -5.31
CA ARG A 204 27.39 -2.43 -4.13
C ARG A 204 27.04 -1.21 -3.28
N VAL A 205 27.21 -1.34 -1.98
CA VAL A 205 27.17 -0.23 -1.04
C VAL A 205 28.44 -0.25 -0.19
N ASP A 206 29.16 0.87 -0.19
CA ASP A 206 30.32 1.07 0.67
C ASP A 206 29.94 1.97 1.82
N ASP A 207 30.28 1.57 3.03
CA ASP A 207 30.19 2.40 4.22
C ASP A 207 31.59 2.88 4.63
N ALA A 208 31.76 4.21 4.67
CA ALA A 208 32.98 4.86 5.12
C ALA A 208 32.90 5.40 6.56
N ALA A 209 31.80 5.10 7.30
CA ALA A 209 31.72 5.47 8.71
C ALA A 209 32.76 4.72 9.55
N ALA A 210 33.41 5.44 10.46
CA ALA A 210 34.38 4.84 11.37
C ALA A 210 33.75 4.20 12.61
N ALA A 211 32.50 4.52 12.91
CA ALA A 211 31.76 4.05 14.07
C ALA A 211 30.52 3.25 13.66
N SER A 212 30.17 2.26 14.46
CA SER A 212 28.94 1.49 14.32
C SER A 212 27.89 1.91 15.36
N ALA A 213 26.63 1.57 15.12
CA ALA A 213 25.56 1.82 16.07
C ALA A 213 25.74 1.01 17.36
N TYR A 214 25.66 1.72 18.48
CA TYR A 214 25.81 1.14 19.81
C TYR A 214 24.68 0.15 20.15
N GLY A 215 25.05 -0.94 20.82
CA GLY A 215 24.07 -1.91 21.33
C GLY A 215 23.25 -2.62 20.26
N GLY A 216 23.73 -2.69 19.02
CA GLY A 216 22.99 -3.30 17.90
C GLY A 216 21.87 -2.41 17.37
N GLY A 217 21.98 -1.09 17.54
CA GLY A 217 21.06 -0.10 16.97
C GLY A 217 20.94 -0.22 15.45
N PHE A 218 19.99 0.50 14.89
CA PHE A 218 19.75 0.50 13.46
C PHE A 218 20.92 1.18 12.71
N GLU A 219 21.50 0.47 11.75
CA GLU A 219 22.53 0.94 10.83
C GLU A 219 22.56 0.04 9.59
N PHE A 220 23.23 0.47 8.53
CA PHE A 220 23.67 -0.42 7.45
C PHE A 220 24.87 -1.26 7.94
N LYS A 221 24.88 -2.55 7.59
CA LYS A 221 26.00 -3.45 7.93
C LYS A 221 26.81 -3.73 6.67
N ASP A 222 27.95 -3.05 6.50
CA ASP A 222 28.88 -3.30 5.41
C ASP A 222 29.79 -4.51 5.76
N GLY A 223 29.20 -5.70 5.61
CA GLY A 223 29.87 -6.96 5.96
C GLY A 223 30.77 -7.53 4.86
N VAL A 224 30.65 -7.03 3.62
CA VAL A 224 31.30 -7.61 2.44
C VAL A 224 31.82 -6.52 1.52
N LYS A 225 33.05 -6.68 1.02
CA LYS A 225 33.70 -5.74 0.09
C LYS A 225 33.91 -6.41 -1.28
N GLN A 226 32.84 -6.57 -2.04
CA GLN A 226 32.88 -7.18 -3.37
C GLN A 226 32.29 -6.23 -4.42
N ALA A 227 32.66 -6.43 -5.70
CA ALA A 227 32.15 -5.60 -6.80
C ALA A 227 30.63 -5.75 -7.02
N ASN A 228 30.09 -6.95 -6.74
CA ASN A 228 28.68 -7.29 -6.88
C ASN A 228 28.17 -7.94 -5.58
N GLU A 229 27.74 -7.11 -4.65
CA GLU A 229 27.16 -7.54 -3.37
C GLU A 229 25.68 -7.89 -3.51
N TYR A 230 25.03 -7.30 -4.51
CA TYR A 230 23.62 -7.47 -4.86
C TYR A 230 23.51 -8.06 -6.26
N THR A 231 22.60 -9.01 -6.45
CA THR A 231 22.27 -9.55 -7.77
C THR A 231 20.77 -9.60 -7.96
N TYR A 232 20.32 -9.59 -9.20
CA TYR A 232 18.91 -9.55 -9.57
C TYR A 232 18.60 -10.59 -10.65
N ASP A 233 17.34 -11.02 -10.70
CA ASP A 233 16.83 -11.82 -11.82
C ASP A 233 16.45 -10.93 -13.03
N SER A 234 15.95 -11.55 -14.10
CA SER A 234 15.52 -10.85 -15.31
C SER A 234 14.31 -9.92 -15.11
N ASN A 235 13.55 -10.09 -14.04
CA ASN A 235 12.42 -9.26 -13.67
C ASN A 235 12.84 -8.07 -12.78
N GLY A 236 14.13 -8.00 -12.41
CA GLY A 236 14.65 -7.00 -11.50
C GLY A 236 14.36 -7.29 -10.02
N ASN A 237 14.05 -8.52 -9.66
CA ASN A 237 13.92 -8.92 -8.26
C ASN A 237 15.28 -9.22 -7.66
N LEU A 238 15.55 -8.74 -6.45
CA LEU A 238 16.78 -8.98 -5.71
C LEU A 238 16.95 -10.48 -5.42
N THR A 239 18.01 -11.09 -5.92
CA THR A 239 18.29 -12.52 -5.72
C THR A 239 19.38 -12.80 -4.68
N LYS A 240 20.18 -11.79 -4.34
CA LYS A 240 21.28 -11.89 -3.37
C LYS A 240 21.53 -10.55 -2.70
N ASP A 241 21.82 -10.58 -1.39
CA ASP A 241 22.30 -9.45 -0.57
C ASP A 241 23.38 -9.99 0.37
N LEU A 242 24.63 -9.81 0.01
CA LEU A 242 25.75 -10.35 0.77
C LEU A 242 25.94 -9.62 2.11
N ASN A 243 25.58 -8.35 2.20
CA ASN A 243 25.69 -7.56 3.43
C ASN A 243 24.73 -8.04 4.52
N LYS A 244 23.55 -8.56 4.13
CA LYS A 244 22.64 -9.26 5.05
C LYS A 244 22.94 -10.76 5.18
N GLY A 245 24.01 -11.25 4.54
CA GLY A 245 24.34 -12.68 4.49
C GLY A 245 23.34 -13.50 3.67
N ILE A 246 22.57 -12.88 2.80
CA ILE A 246 21.58 -13.56 1.95
C ILE A 246 22.29 -14.13 0.72
N SER A 247 22.34 -15.47 0.64
CA SER A 247 22.97 -16.18 -0.47
C SER A 247 22.03 -16.36 -1.66
N THR A 248 20.72 -16.46 -1.43
CA THR A 248 19.72 -16.65 -2.50
C THR A 248 18.33 -16.19 -2.05
N ILE A 249 17.61 -15.52 -2.95
CA ILE A 249 16.18 -15.26 -2.82
C ILE A 249 15.49 -15.85 -4.04
N THR A 250 14.45 -16.65 -3.84
CA THR A 250 13.58 -17.15 -4.91
C THR A 250 12.24 -16.44 -4.86
N TYR A 251 11.59 -16.32 -6.00
CA TYR A 251 10.33 -15.59 -6.16
C TYR A 251 9.25 -16.47 -6.77
N ASN A 252 7.99 -16.16 -6.48
CA ASN A 252 6.84 -16.74 -7.13
C ASN A 252 6.48 -15.98 -8.42
N VAL A 253 5.42 -16.40 -9.10
CA VAL A 253 4.94 -15.79 -10.35
C VAL A 253 4.43 -14.34 -10.20
N LEU A 254 4.19 -13.89 -8.96
CA LEU A 254 3.77 -12.52 -8.63
C LEU A 254 4.97 -11.63 -8.28
N ASN A 255 6.22 -12.11 -8.46
CA ASN A 255 7.45 -11.44 -8.01
C ASN A 255 7.51 -11.20 -6.48
N LEU A 256 6.79 -12.00 -5.70
CA LEU A 256 6.89 -12.00 -4.24
C LEU A 256 7.94 -13.02 -3.79
N PRO A 257 8.80 -12.71 -2.79
CA PRO A 257 9.83 -13.63 -2.33
C PRO A 257 9.20 -14.91 -1.76
N ASN A 258 9.59 -16.04 -2.30
CA ASN A 258 9.13 -17.36 -1.85
C ASN A 258 10.02 -17.90 -0.72
N MET A 259 11.34 -17.71 -0.87
CA MET A 259 12.31 -18.14 0.14
C MET A 259 13.53 -17.22 0.11
N VAL A 260 13.95 -16.80 1.30
CA VAL A 260 15.24 -16.15 1.55
C VAL A 260 16.15 -17.19 2.24
N THR A 261 17.32 -17.46 1.66
CA THR A 261 18.32 -18.38 2.20
C THR A 261 19.55 -17.58 2.59
N PHE A 262 20.00 -17.77 3.82
CA PHE A 262 21.21 -17.16 4.35
C PHE A 262 22.43 -18.07 4.17
N SER A 263 23.62 -17.49 4.19
CA SER A 263 24.91 -18.20 4.02
C SER A 263 25.18 -19.24 5.12
N ASP A 264 24.58 -19.09 6.30
CA ASP A 264 24.66 -20.05 7.40
C ASP A 264 23.62 -21.19 7.32
N GLY A 265 22.86 -21.28 6.23
CA GLY A 265 21.80 -22.28 6.01
C GLY A 265 20.48 -21.95 6.69
N SER A 266 20.36 -20.81 7.39
CA SER A 266 19.07 -20.32 7.89
C SER A 266 18.16 -19.92 6.72
N THR A 267 16.83 -20.03 6.90
CA THR A 267 15.86 -19.69 5.85
C THR A 267 14.67 -18.92 6.41
N ILE A 268 14.09 -18.07 5.56
CA ILE A 268 12.76 -17.49 5.75
C ILE A 268 11.93 -17.87 4.53
N ALA A 269 10.89 -18.68 4.73
CA ALA A 269 9.98 -19.09 3.67
C ALA A 269 8.64 -18.39 3.83
N TYR A 270 8.10 -17.89 2.71
CA TYR A 270 6.81 -17.22 2.65
C TYR A 270 5.82 -18.03 1.81
N THR A 271 4.57 -18.02 2.21
CA THR A 271 3.45 -18.58 1.44
C THR A 271 2.43 -17.49 1.21
N TYR A 272 2.00 -17.34 -0.04
CA TYR A 272 1.03 -16.34 -0.45
C TYR A 272 -0.21 -16.98 -1.07
N GLY A 273 -1.34 -16.30 -0.98
CA GLY A 273 -2.50 -16.55 -1.79
C GLY A 273 -2.27 -16.16 -3.26
N ALA A 274 -3.21 -16.53 -4.12
CA ALA A 274 -3.16 -16.17 -5.55
C ALA A 274 -3.26 -14.66 -5.80
N ASP A 275 -3.83 -13.93 -4.87
CA ASP A 275 -3.95 -12.46 -4.85
C ASP A 275 -2.71 -11.74 -4.27
N GLY A 276 -1.67 -12.49 -3.87
CA GLY A 276 -0.48 -11.94 -3.22
C GLY A 276 -0.61 -11.74 -1.71
N THR A 277 -1.75 -12.06 -1.10
CA THR A 277 -1.92 -11.99 0.35
C THR A 277 -0.97 -12.96 1.05
N LYS A 278 -0.15 -12.48 1.98
CA LYS A 278 0.73 -13.31 2.78
C LYS A 278 -0.07 -14.19 3.75
N LEU A 279 0.07 -15.51 3.63
CA LEU A 279 -0.64 -16.50 4.43
C LEU A 279 0.24 -17.12 5.52
N LYS A 280 1.54 -17.22 5.28
CA LYS A 280 2.47 -17.87 6.21
C LYS A 280 3.88 -17.35 6.05
N THR A 281 4.60 -17.27 7.18
CA THR A 281 6.05 -17.10 7.22
C THR A 281 6.66 -18.18 8.10
N VAL A 282 7.72 -18.82 7.64
CA VAL A 282 8.47 -19.84 8.39
C VAL A 282 9.93 -19.38 8.49
N HIS A 283 10.36 -19.05 9.70
CA HIS A 283 11.76 -18.75 10.01
C HIS A 283 12.44 -19.98 10.56
N LYS A 284 13.52 -20.41 9.92
CA LYS A 284 14.35 -21.51 10.39
C LYS A 284 15.78 -21.02 10.64
N THR A 285 16.25 -21.15 11.87
CA THR A 285 17.63 -20.80 12.29
C THR A 285 18.20 -21.98 13.05
N GLY A 286 19.18 -22.68 12.46
CA GLY A 286 19.67 -23.95 12.99
C GLY A 286 18.53 -24.99 13.13
N SER A 287 18.33 -25.49 14.35
CA SER A 287 17.22 -26.41 14.68
C SER A 287 15.92 -25.70 15.07
N THR A 288 15.94 -24.39 15.29
CA THR A 288 14.77 -23.63 15.74
C THR A 288 13.93 -23.21 14.55
N THR A 289 12.64 -23.53 14.59
CA THR A 289 11.66 -23.09 13.58
C THR A 289 10.57 -22.29 14.28
N THR A 290 10.27 -21.11 13.74
CA THR A 290 9.12 -20.28 14.15
C THR A 290 8.21 -20.12 12.95
N THR A 291 6.95 -20.49 13.10
CA THR A 291 5.92 -20.36 12.06
C THR A 291 4.93 -19.29 12.47
N THR A 292 4.66 -18.36 11.58
CA THR A 292 3.58 -17.38 11.71
C THR A 292 2.56 -17.64 10.61
N ASP A 293 1.30 -17.92 10.96
CA ASP A 293 0.19 -18.06 10.00
C ASP A 293 -0.72 -16.83 10.10
N TYR A 294 -1.11 -16.29 8.96
CA TYR A 294 -1.96 -15.11 8.82
C TYR A 294 -3.33 -15.56 8.28
N CYS A 295 -4.33 -15.57 9.14
CA CYS A 295 -5.67 -16.02 8.80
C CYS A 295 -6.66 -14.84 8.87
N GLY A 296 -6.65 -13.98 7.86
CA GLY A 296 -7.35 -12.71 7.90
C GLY A 296 -6.71 -11.79 8.96
N ASN A 297 -7.50 -11.39 9.96
CA ASN A 297 -7.01 -10.58 11.08
C ASN A 297 -6.52 -11.41 12.29
N VAL A 298 -6.59 -12.74 12.22
CA VAL A 298 -6.06 -13.62 13.28
C VAL A 298 -4.65 -14.08 12.91
N VAL A 299 -3.68 -13.76 13.77
CA VAL A 299 -2.28 -14.17 13.61
C VAL A 299 -1.96 -15.29 14.58
N TYR A 300 -1.41 -16.36 14.06
CA TYR A 300 -0.92 -17.51 14.82
C TYR A 300 0.60 -17.48 14.91
N GLU A 301 1.14 -17.93 16.02
CA GLU A 301 2.56 -18.25 16.15
C GLU A 301 2.72 -19.68 16.63
N ASN A 302 3.44 -20.49 15.87
CA ASN A 302 3.63 -21.93 16.13
C ASN A 302 2.29 -22.68 16.37
N GLY A 303 1.27 -22.32 15.57
CA GLY A 303 -0.06 -22.91 15.66
C GLY A 303 -0.91 -22.44 16.85
N VAL A 304 -0.47 -21.45 17.63
CA VAL A 304 -1.24 -20.83 18.72
C VAL A 304 -1.84 -19.51 18.25
N GLN A 305 -3.15 -19.30 18.47
CA GLN A 305 -3.81 -18.02 18.21
C GLN A 305 -3.20 -16.95 19.12
N LYS A 306 -2.47 -16.00 18.57
CA LYS A 306 -1.69 -15.03 19.33
C LYS A 306 -2.33 -13.64 19.33
N LEU A 307 -2.60 -13.09 18.15
CA LEU A 307 -3.14 -11.75 17.98
C LEU A 307 -4.41 -11.77 17.13
N LEU A 308 -5.33 -10.90 17.46
CA LEU A 308 -6.43 -10.49 16.61
C LEU A 308 -6.23 -9.01 16.28
N LEU A 309 -5.95 -8.72 15.02
CA LEU A 309 -5.66 -7.38 14.55
C LEU A 309 -6.96 -6.59 14.38
N THR A 310 -6.95 -5.33 14.82
CA THR A 310 -8.06 -4.37 14.67
C THR A 310 -7.56 -3.12 13.94
N ASP A 311 -8.45 -2.24 13.50
CA ASP A 311 -8.09 -0.99 12.83
C ASP A 311 -7.27 -0.04 13.73
N GLU A 312 -7.47 -0.14 15.05
CA GLU A 312 -6.83 0.73 16.04
C GLU A 312 -5.66 0.06 16.80
N GLY A 313 -5.36 -1.20 16.50
CA GLY A 313 -4.30 -1.94 17.17
C GLY A 313 -4.49 -3.46 17.10
N TYR A 314 -4.48 -4.14 18.24
CA TYR A 314 -4.68 -5.59 18.30
C TYR A 314 -5.24 -6.03 19.66
N VAL A 315 -5.72 -7.27 19.69
CA VAL A 315 -6.10 -7.96 20.93
C VAL A 315 -5.15 -9.14 21.11
N THR A 316 -4.57 -9.32 22.30
CA THR A 316 -3.88 -10.56 22.67
C THR A 316 -4.92 -11.63 22.98
N LEU A 317 -4.87 -12.75 22.24
CA LEU A 317 -5.91 -13.79 22.34
C LEU A 317 -5.74 -14.73 23.56
N SER A 318 -4.60 -14.65 24.25
CA SER A 318 -4.35 -15.40 25.49
C SER A 318 -5.15 -14.86 26.69
N ASP A 319 -5.36 -13.54 26.73
CA ASP A 319 -6.01 -12.85 27.86
C ASP A 319 -7.10 -11.86 27.45
N SER A 320 -7.37 -11.77 26.14
CA SER A 320 -8.37 -10.88 25.53
C SER A 320 -8.16 -9.39 25.85
N LYS A 321 -6.90 -8.96 26.03
CA LYS A 321 -6.57 -7.56 26.27
C LYS A 321 -6.36 -6.79 25.00
N TYR A 322 -6.87 -5.56 24.99
CA TYR A 322 -6.77 -4.63 23.88
C TYR A 322 -5.51 -3.77 24.00
N HIS A 323 -4.83 -3.60 22.86
CA HIS A 323 -3.64 -2.77 22.68
C HIS A 323 -3.89 -1.82 21.51
N TYR A 324 -3.51 -0.56 21.66
CA TYR A 324 -3.82 0.52 20.73
C TYR A 324 -2.56 1.18 20.21
N TYR A 325 -2.60 1.59 18.94
CA TYR A 325 -1.54 2.33 18.27
C TYR A 325 -1.80 3.83 18.30
N LEU A 326 -0.90 4.60 18.89
CA LEU A 326 -0.85 6.05 18.68
C LEU A 326 0.06 6.32 17.50
N LYS A 327 -0.55 6.72 16.39
CA LYS A 327 0.11 6.89 15.10
C LYS A 327 0.44 8.36 14.84
N ASP A 328 1.54 8.62 14.14
CA ASP A 328 1.85 9.94 13.62
C ASP A 328 1.12 10.21 12.27
N HIS A 329 1.43 11.34 11.64
CA HIS A 329 0.82 11.79 10.38
C HIS A 329 1.04 10.84 9.19
N GLN A 330 2.02 9.96 9.25
CA GLN A 330 2.33 8.95 8.23
C GLN A 330 1.77 7.55 8.58
N GLY A 331 1.07 7.41 9.69
CA GLY A 331 0.60 6.12 10.18
C GLY A 331 1.68 5.28 10.86
N ASN A 332 2.85 5.85 11.20
CA ASN A 332 3.88 5.16 11.96
C ASN A 332 3.39 4.87 13.38
N ASN A 333 3.55 3.64 13.86
CA ASN A 333 3.24 3.26 15.23
C ASN A 333 4.28 3.86 16.17
N ARG A 334 3.97 5.03 16.75
CA ARG A 334 4.87 5.76 17.66
C ARG A 334 4.80 5.26 19.09
N VAL A 335 3.60 4.91 19.55
CA VAL A 335 3.37 4.39 20.90
C VAL A 335 2.35 3.25 20.83
N VAL A 336 2.60 2.19 21.57
CA VAL A 336 1.61 1.16 21.86
C VAL A 336 1.18 1.34 23.31
N ILE A 337 -0.13 1.46 23.52
CA ILE A 337 -0.72 1.51 24.86
C ILE A 337 -1.68 0.33 25.03
N ASN A 338 -1.81 -0.17 26.26
CA ASN A 338 -2.85 -1.13 26.57
C ASN A 338 -4.21 -0.43 26.82
N GLN A 339 -5.25 -1.20 27.03
CA GLN A 339 -6.61 -0.70 27.30
C GLN A 339 -6.71 0.27 28.49
N SER A 340 -5.78 0.20 29.45
CA SER A 340 -5.70 1.12 30.59
C SER A 340 -4.91 2.40 30.31
N GLY A 341 -4.35 2.56 29.09
CA GLY A 341 -3.53 3.70 28.71
C GLY A 341 -2.06 3.61 29.17
N THR A 342 -1.62 2.45 29.66
CA THR A 342 -0.20 2.22 30.00
C THR A 342 0.60 2.04 28.73
N VAL A 343 1.73 2.74 28.64
CA VAL A 343 2.67 2.62 27.53
C VAL A 343 3.42 1.30 27.61
N GLU A 344 3.37 0.51 26.54
CA GLU A 344 4.02 -0.80 26.42
C GLU A 344 5.18 -0.77 25.41
N GLU A 345 5.08 0.14 24.43
CA GLU A 345 6.12 0.31 23.42
C GLU A 345 6.18 1.77 22.95
N THR A 346 7.39 2.24 22.67
CA THR A 346 7.63 3.55 22.05
C THR A 346 8.65 3.38 20.94
N ASN A 347 8.42 4.00 19.76
CA ASN A 347 9.31 3.93 18.61
C ASN A 347 9.61 5.32 18.04
N HIS A 348 10.88 5.53 17.68
CA HIS A 348 11.35 6.72 16.96
C HIS A 348 12.02 6.29 15.66
N TYR A 349 11.66 6.98 14.58
CA TYR A 349 12.09 6.60 13.24
C TYR A 349 12.94 7.68 12.58
N TYR A 350 13.96 7.26 11.84
CA TYR A 350 14.55 8.08 10.79
C TYR A 350 13.49 8.35 9.70
N PRO A 351 13.63 9.39 8.89
CA PRO A 351 12.70 9.69 7.79
C PRO A 351 12.41 8.52 6.86
N PHE A 352 13.43 7.74 6.50
CA PHE A 352 13.28 6.54 5.67
C PHE A 352 12.89 5.27 6.45
N GLY A 353 12.47 5.40 7.71
CA GLY A 353 11.79 4.32 8.45
C GLY A 353 12.68 3.45 9.33
N GLY A 354 13.98 3.68 9.37
CA GLY A 354 14.86 3.02 10.33
C GLY A 354 14.47 3.35 11.78
N VAL A 355 14.42 2.37 12.68
CA VAL A 355 14.09 2.59 14.10
C VAL A 355 15.37 2.98 14.84
N PHE A 356 15.55 4.25 15.17
CA PHE A 356 16.77 4.70 15.85
C PHE A 356 16.71 4.63 17.38
N ALA A 357 15.54 4.61 17.95
CA ALA A 357 15.33 4.42 19.38
C ALA A 357 13.97 3.79 19.64
N SER A 358 13.93 2.85 20.57
CA SER A 358 12.68 2.20 20.98
C SER A 358 12.74 1.77 22.43
N SER A 359 11.57 1.63 23.06
CA SER A 359 11.39 0.94 24.33
C SER A 359 10.27 -0.06 24.18
N GLY A 360 10.46 -1.28 24.69
CA GLY A 360 9.54 -2.38 24.44
C GLY A 360 9.68 -2.93 23.00
N ASN A 361 9.09 -4.10 22.76
CA ASN A 361 8.97 -4.73 21.45
C ASN A 361 7.85 -5.77 21.51
N VAL A 362 6.61 -5.29 21.64
CA VAL A 362 5.45 -6.15 21.93
C VAL A 362 4.73 -6.63 20.68
N GLN A 363 5.05 -6.05 19.53
CA GLN A 363 4.42 -6.36 18.25
C GLN A 363 5.33 -5.95 17.06
N PRO A 364 5.16 -6.56 15.85
CA PRO A 364 6.06 -6.32 14.71
C PRO A 364 5.68 -5.12 13.84
N TYR A 365 4.49 -4.52 13.98
CA TYR A 365 4.01 -3.46 13.09
C TYR A 365 4.59 -2.11 13.50
N LYS A 366 5.43 -1.51 12.67
CA LYS A 366 6.22 -0.32 13.01
C LYS A 366 5.96 0.86 12.06
N TYR A 367 6.89 1.14 11.16
CA TYR A 367 6.83 2.25 10.19
C TYR A 367 5.67 2.08 9.21
N ASN A 368 4.87 3.12 8.98
CA ASN A 368 3.60 3.11 8.24
C ASN A 368 2.61 2.00 8.67
N GLY A 369 2.75 1.48 9.91
CA GLY A 369 1.97 0.34 10.36
C GLY A 369 2.34 -0.98 9.69
N LYS A 370 3.45 -1.04 8.94
CA LYS A 370 3.91 -2.24 8.24
C LYS A 370 4.62 -3.21 9.17
N GLU A 371 4.49 -4.50 8.86
CA GLU A 371 5.20 -5.56 9.60
C GLU A 371 6.69 -5.49 9.28
N LEU A 372 7.50 -5.37 10.34
CA LEU A 372 8.96 -5.45 10.28
C LEU A 372 9.41 -6.87 10.55
N ASP A 373 10.00 -7.53 9.56
CA ASP A 373 10.72 -8.79 9.77
C ASP A 373 12.17 -8.47 10.18
N ALA A 374 12.40 -8.47 11.47
CA ALA A 374 13.73 -8.20 12.05
C ALA A 374 14.57 -9.48 12.29
N LYS A 375 14.01 -10.67 11.99
CA LYS A 375 14.71 -11.93 12.25
C LYS A 375 15.93 -12.08 11.34
N LYS A 376 17.00 -12.61 11.88
CA LYS A 376 18.29 -12.79 11.19
C LYS A 376 18.90 -11.49 10.63
N GLY A 377 18.47 -10.33 11.13
CA GLY A 377 18.94 -9.05 10.63
C GLY A 377 18.35 -8.67 9.25
N LEU A 378 17.27 -9.33 8.80
CA LEU A 378 16.62 -9.01 7.54
C LEU A 378 16.17 -7.55 7.52
N ASN A 379 15.45 -7.10 8.56
CA ASN A 379 14.98 -5.74 8.76
C ASN A 379 14.21 -5.16 7.56
N TRP A 380 13.41 -5.98 6.91
CA TRP A 380 12.54 -5.55 5.83
C TRP A 380 11.12 -5.27 6.33
N TYR A 381 10.51 -4.22 5.80
CA TYR A 381 9.09 -3.94 5.95
C TYR A 381 8.29 -4.60 4.82
N ASP A 382 7.23 -5.29 5.17
CA ASP A 382 6.31 -5.90 4.21
C ASP A 382 5.24 -4.87 3.79
N TYR A 383 5.32 -4.41 2.54
CA TYR A 383 4.33 -3.50 1.95
C TYR A 383 3.27 -4.25 1.11
N GLY A 384 3.23 -5.58 1.15
CA GLY A 384 2.34 -6.41 0.38
C GLY A 384 2.94 -6.76 -0.98
N ALA A 385 2.90 -5.86 -1.95
CA ALA A 385 3.46 -6.12 -3.29
C ALA A 385 4.99 -6.13 -3.31
N ARG A 386 5.66 -5.47 -2.36
CA ARG A 386 7.12 -5.37 -2.28
C ARG A 386 7.62 -5.41 -0.84
N HIS A 387 8.88 -5.79 -0.65
CA HIS A 387 9.59 -5.60 0.61
C HIS A 387 10.48 -4.35 0.53
N TYR A 388 10.44 -3.56 1.59
CA TYR A 388 11.17 -2.31 1.71
C TYR A 388 12.34 -2.44 2.68
N ASP A 389 13.53 -2.03 2.25
CA ASP A 389 14.73 -1.97 3.08
C ASP A 389 15.00 -0.52 3.52
N ALA A 390 14.71 -0.22 4.79
CA ALA A 390 14.90 1.11 5.34
C ALA A 390 16.39 1.50 5.48
N ALA A 391 17.31 0.53 5.57
CA ALA A 391 18.74 0.80 5.62
C ALA A 391 19.25 1.38 4.29
N LEU A 392 18.66 0.96 3.20
CA LEU A 392 18.97 1.40 1.83
C LEU A 392 18.01 2.49 1.31
N GLY A 393 16.88 2.70 1.98
CA GLY A 393 15.85 3.65 1.54
C GLY A 393 15.17 3.26 0.22
N ARG A 394 15.07 1.94 -0.10
CA ARG A 394 14.55 1.46 -1.37
C ARG A 394 13.82 0.13 -1.26
N PHE A 395 13.00 -0.17 -2.24
CA PHE A 395 12.38 -1.49 -2.41
C PHE A 395 13.37 -2.52 -2.98
N THR A 396 13.11 -3.80 -2.68
CA THR A 396 13.95 -4.94 -3.12
C THR A 396 13.59 -5.44 -4.52
N THR A 397 12.42 -5.06 -5.05
CA THR A 397 11.89 -5.49 -6.35
C THR A 397 11.39 -4.30 -7.15
N VAL A 398 11.23 -4.47 -8.46
CA VAL A 398 10.65 -3.48 -9.37
C VAL A 398 9.20 -3.20 -8.97
N ASP A 399 8.79 -1.95 -9.08
CA ASP A 399 7.42 -1.52 -8.86
C ASP A 399 6.46 -2.16 -9.87
N PRO A 400 5.43 -2.90 -9.44
CA PRO A 400 4.40 -3.39 -10.36
C PRO A 400 3.71 -2.28 -11.16
N SER A 401 3.66 -1.06 -10.60
CA SER A 401 3.11 0.14 -11.24
C SER A 401 4.16 1.05 -11.89
N ALA A 402 5.39 0.56 -12.13
CA ALA A 402 6.51 1.36 -12.67
C ALA A 402 6.17 2.12 -13.97
N GLU A 403 5.25 1.59 -14.79
CA GLU A 403 4.77 2.25 -16.00
C GLU A 403 4.05 3.59 -15.73
N ASN A 404 3.59 3.83 -14.51
CA ASN A 404 2.98 5.09 -14.09
C ASN A 404 4.02 6.12 -13.62
N TYR A 405 5.26 5.68 -13.33
CA TYR A 405 6.31 6.48 -12.69
C TYR A 405 7.64 6.48 -13.45
N TYR A 406 7.62 6.55 -14.81
CA TYR A 406 8.85 6.49 -15.64
C TYR A 406 9.84 7.64 -15.44
N SER A 407 9.48 8.66 -14.69
CA SER A 407 10.40 9.75 -14.32
C SER A 407 11.29 9.40 -13.11
N THR A 408 11.04 8.27 -12.45
CA THR A 408 11.77 7.84 -11.26
C THR A 408 12.21 6.39 -11.37
N SER A 409 13.20 6.00 -10.56
CA SER A 409 13.63 4.61 -10.46
C SER A 409 12.49 3.72 -9.95
N PRO A 410 12.28 2.53 -10.54
CA PRO A 410 11.23 1.61 -10.10
C PRO A 410 11.48 1.00 -8.70
N PHE A 411 12.61 1.31 -8.08
CA PHE A 411 12.95 0.88 -6.72
C PHE A 411 12.77 2.00 -5.68
N THR A 412 12.42 3.21 -6.12
CA THR A 412 12.30 4.38 -5.24
C THR A 412 11.15 4.23 -4.27
N TYR A 413 11.37 4.60 -3.01
CA TYR A 413 10.36 4.69 -1.99
C TYR A 413 9.80 6.12 -1.92
N CYS A 414 8.47 6.25 -2.00
CA CYS A 414 7.74 7.51 -1.80
C CYS A 414 8.34 8.72 -2.55
N LEU A 415 8.76 8.54 -3.81
CA LEU A 415 9.41 9.58 -4.64
C LEU A 415 10.60 10.27 -3.95
N ASN A 416 11.29 9.59 -3.01
CA ASN A 416 12.34 10.12 -2.12
C ASN A 416 11.86 11.26 -1.19
N ASN A 417 10.58 11.36 -0.93
CA ASN A 417 10.01 12.29 0.04
C ASN A 417 9.07 11.56 1.02
N PRO A 418 9.63 10.69 1.87
CA PRO A 418 8.87 9.84 2.77
C PRO A 418 8.13 10.60 3.87
N LEU A 419 8.30 11.93 3.97
CA LEU A 419 7.59 12.75 4.94
C LEU A 419 6.22 13.19 4.46
N ASN A 420 6.08 13.41 3.14
CA ASN A 420 4.85 13.88 2.51
C ASN A 420 4.09 12.75 1.80
N TYR A 421 4.75 11.63 1.55
CA TYR A 421 4.18 10.51 0.82
C TYR A 421 4.30 9.21 1.60
N ILE A 422 3.35 8.33 1.37
CA ILE A 422 3.39 6.92 1.79
C ILE A 422 3.12 6.04 0.59
N ASP A 423 3.57 4.80 0.66
CA ASP A 423 3.19 3.75 -0.28
C ASP A 423 2.35 2.71 0.48
N PRO A 424 1.03 2.72 0.34
CA PRO A 424 0.18 1.85 1.16
C PRO A 424 0.36 0.36 0.90
N LEU A 425 0.71 -0.01 -0.34
CA LEU A 425 0.69 -1.41 -0.79
C LEU A 425 1.98 -1.87 -1.45
N GLY A 426 2.97 -1.00 -1.57
CA GLY A 426 4.16 -1.29 -2.35
C GLY A 426 3.93 -1.16 -3.86
N THR A 427 3.00 -0.30 -4.32
CA THR A 427 2.65 -0.12 -5.74
C THR A 427 2.46 1.33 -6.14
N ASP A 428 1.87 2.15 -5.28
CA ASP A 428 1.48 3.52 -5.60
C ASP A 428 1.82 4.48 -4.45
N THR A 429 2.37 5.63 -4.80
CA THR A 429 2.70 6.68 -3.85
C THR A 429 1.52 7.63 -3.66
N VAL A 430 1.07 7.79 -2.42
CA VAL A 430 -0.05 8.65 -2.01
C VAL A 430 0.46 9.78 -1.13
N ASP A 431 -0.01 11.01 -1.36
CA ASP A 431 0.28 12.15 -0.47
C ASP A 431 -0.42 11.95 0.88
N VAL A 432 0.30 12.07 1.99
CA VAL A 432 -0.25 11.85 3.36
C VAL A 432 -1.41 12.78 3.70
N LYS A 433 -1.50 13.96 3.07
CA LYS A 433 -2.61 14.90 3.26
C LYS A 433 -3.91 14.45 2.60
N ASP A 434 -3.83 13.56 1.59
CA ASP A 434 -4.97 13.03 0.84
C ASP A 434 -5.46 11.69 1.42
N VAL A 435 -4.76 11.16 2.43
CA VAL A 435 -5.13 9.91 3.12
C VAL A 435 -6.21 10.19 4.18
N ASP A 436 -7.38 9.60 4.00
CA ASP A 436 -8.40 9.57 5.04
C ASP A 436 -8.08 8.42 6.02
N TRP A 437 -7.30 8.72 7.05
CA TRP A 437 -6.88 7.75 8.05
C TRP A 437 -8.03 7.08 8.81
N ASN A 438 -9.26 7.58 8.70
CA ASN A 438 -10.45 6.94 9.28
C ASN A 438 -11.07 5.91 8.34
N LYS A 439 -10.72 5.97 7.06
CA LYS A 439 -11.16 5.03 6.02
C LYS A 439 -10.01 4.17 5.52
N PHE A 440 -8.78 4.62 5.75
CA PHE A 440 -7.58 3.93 5.27
C PHE A 440 -7.35 2.64 6.06
N ASP A 441 -7.77 1.54 5.50
CA ASP A 441 -7.36 0.20 5.92
C ASP A 441 -6.21 -0.25 5.00
N PRO A 442 -4.95 -0.27 5.47
CA PRO A 442 -3.82 -0.72 4.66
C PRO A 442 -3.95 -2.18 4.19
N LYS A 443 -4.98 -2.91 4.64
CA LYS A 443 -5.33 -4.25 4.19
C LYS A 443 -6.52 -4.28 3.21
N LYS A 444 -7.34 -3.22 3.18
CA LYS A 444 -8.56 -3.13 2.37
C LYS A 444 -8.56 -1.96 1.40
N ASP A 445 -7.95 -0.85 1.77
CA ASP A 445 -7.68 0.24 0.88
C ASP A 445 -6.41 -0.08 0.09
N VAL A 446 -6.51 -1.18 -0.61
CA VAL A 446 -5.97 -1.24 -1.94
C VAL A 446 -6.47 0.04 -2.56
N VAL A 447 -5.59 1.04 -2.79
CA VAL A 447 -5.79 1.91 -3.94
C VAL A 447 -6.04 0.90 -5.05
N ALA A 448 -7.30 0.75 -5.42
CA ALA A 448 -7.65 -0.20 -6.42
C ALA A 448 -6.72 0.11 -7.58
N LEU A 449 -5.78 -0.77 -7.84
CA LEU A 449 -5.44 -1.03 -9.23
C LEU A 449 -6.81 -1.17 -9.82
N ASP A 450 -7.28 -0.10 -10.51
CA ASP A 450 -8.68 0.05 -10.95
C ASP A 450 -9.25 -1.32 -11.12
N GLU A 451 -10.20 -1.73 -10.26
CA GLU A 451 -10.73 -3.05 -10.31
C GLU A 451 -10.76 -3.43 -11.78
N VAL A 452 -9.88 -4.30 -12.20
CA VAL A 452 -10.24 -5.19 -13.27
C VAL A 452 -11.35 -5.94 -12.58
N ALA A 453 -12.57 -5.40 -12.72
CA ALA A 453 -13.77 -6.16 -12.53
C ALA A 453 -13.64 -7.28 -13.57
N VAL A 454 -12.85 -8.28 -13.24
CA VAL A 454 -13.16 -9.61 -13.68
C VAL A 454 -14.47 -9.83 -12.95
N SER A 455 -15.56 -9.40 -13.60
CA SER A 455 -16.87 -9.83 -13.21
C SER A 455 -16.81 -11.34 -13.38
N VAL A 456 -16.43 -11.99 -12.27
CA VAL A 456 -16.57 -13.43 -12.17
C VAL A 456 -18.05 -13.65 -12.41
N PRO A 457 -18.42 -14.40 -13.44
CA PRO A 457 -19.82 -14.62 -13.74
C PRO A 457 -20.53 -15.02 -12.45
N ASN A 458 -21.69 -14.40 -12.17
CA ASN A 458 -22.44 -14.66 -10.94
C ASN A 458 -22.79 -16.14 -10.73
N ALA A 459 -22.59 -16.99 -11.74
CA ALA A 459 -22.70 -18.44 -11.63
C ALA A 459 -21.80 -19.12 -12.66
N LEU A 460 -20.97 -20.05 -12.20
CA LEU A 460 -20.35 -21.10 -13.01
C LEU A 460 -21.18 -22.36 -12.83
N THR A 461 -21.70 -22.91 -13.92
CA THR A 461 -22.42 -24.21 -13.88
C THR A 461 -21.48 -25.29 -14.41
N LYS A 462 -21.26 -26.33 -13.61
CA LYS A 462 -20.48 -27.50 -14.01
C LYS A 462 -21.22 -28.26 -15.13
N VAL A 463 -20.51 -28.61 -16.19
CA VAL A 463 -21.05 -29.46 -17.25
C VAL A 463 -21.05 -30.89 -16.73
N GLY A 464 -22.24 -31.33 -16.33
CA GLY A 464 -22.41 -32.65 -15.69
C GLY A 464 -23.26 -32.57 -14.43
N THR A 465 -23.53 -33.09 -13.57
CA THR A 465 -24.55 -33.38 -12.61
C THR A 465 -24.70 -32.49 -11.38
N ARG A 466 -24.00 -31.34 -11.24
CA ARG A 466 -24.20 -30.45 -10.08
C ARG A 466 -24.23 -28.97 -10.48
N ALA A 467 -25.27 -28.28 -10.07
CA ALA A 467 -25.32 -26.82 -10.06
C ALA A 467 -24.48 -26.30 -8.88
N LEU A 468 -23.64 -25.29 -9.12
CA LEU A 468 -22.98 -24.57 -8.05
C LEU A 468 -23.93 -23.49 -7.54
N GLU A 469 -24.05 -23.37 -6.21
CA GLU A 469 -24.76 -22.24 -5.58
C GLU A 469 -24.15 -20.91 -6.05
N PRO A 470 -24.95 -19.86 -6.20
CA PRO A 470 -24.44 -18.54 -6.59
C PRO A 470 -23.45 -18.03 -5.52
N ILE A 471 -22.24 -17.72 -5.94
CA ILE A 471 -21.21 -17.16 -5.06
C ILE A 471 -21.28 -15.64 -5.23
N SER A 472 -21.78 -14.93 -4.21
CA SER A 472 -21.85 -13.47 -4.17
C SER A 472 -20.78 -12.89 -3.25
N GLY A 473 -20.13 -11.79 -3.66
CA GLY A 473 -19.20 -11.03 -2.84
C GLY A 473 -17.73 -11.40 -3.02
N PHE A 474 -16.86 -10.81 -2.20
CA PHE A 474 -15.40 -10.94 -2.13
C PHE A 474 -14.84 -12.38 -2.24
N TRP A 475 -15.67 -13.38 -1.95
CA TRP A 475 -15.37 -14.82 -2.04
C TRP A 475 -15.43 -15.42 -3.44
N GLY A 476 -15.79 -14.69 -4.46
CA GLY A 476 -15.70 -15.16 -5.85
C GLY A 476 -14.28 -15.61 -6.22
N TYR A 477 -13.27 -15.02 -5.62
CA TYR A 477 -11.86 -15.39 -5.81
C TYR A 477 -11.48 -16.69 -5.09
N VAL A 478 -12.06 -16.98 -3.93
CA VAL A 478 -11.84 -18.22 -3.17
C VAL A 478 -12.58 -19.40 -3.82
N GLY A 479 -13.63 -19.14 -4.59
CA GLY A 479 -14.37 -20.15 -5.35
C GLY A 479 -13.52 -20.92 -6.36
N TYR A 480 -12.43 -20.34 -6.86
CA TYR A 480 -11.51 -21.02 -7.77
C TYR A 480 -10.84 -22.27 -7.13
N TYR A 481 -10.64 -22.27 -5.84
CA TYR A 481 -10.04 -23.42 -5.12
C TYR A 481 -11.04 -24.54 -4.82
N LEU A 482 -12.34 -24.31 -5.05
CA LEU A 482 -13.40 -25.31 -4.83
C LEU A 482 -13.89 -25.96 -6.12
N LEU A 483 -13.32 -25.61 -7.28
CA LEU A 483 -13.64 -26.24 -8.54
C LEU A 483 -13.02 -27.65 -8.61
N ASP A 484 -13.82 -28.64 -8.95
CA ASP A 484 -13.33 -30.00 -9.10
C ASP A 484 -12.29 -30.11 -10.21
N ILE A 485 -11.13 -30.64 -9.87
CA ILE A 485 -10.02 -30.91 -10.79
C ILE A 485 -10.49 -31.75 -11.98
N GLY A 486 -10.10 -31.37 -13.20
CA GLY A 486 -10.46 -32.07 -14.43
C GLY A 486 -11.88 -31.79 -14.95
N SER A 487 -12.63 -30.91 -14.27
CA SER A 487 -14.01 -30.59 -14.64
C SER A 487 -14.10 -29.46 -15.68
N THR A 488 -15.22 -29.42 -16.38
CA THR A 488 -15.56 -28.35 -17.33
C THR A 488 -16.73 -27.55 -16.77
N TYR A 489 -16.62 -26.24 -16.81
CA TYR A 489 -17.62 -25.30 -16.32
C TYR A 489 -18.10 -24.37 -17.44
N HIS A 490 -19.37 -24.00 -17.42
CA HIS A 490 -19.92 -22.99 -18.30
C HIS A 490 -20.24 -21.72 -17.53
N SER A 491 -20.02 -20.58 -18.16
CA SER A 491 -20.46 -19.29 -17.67
C SER A 491 -21.46 -18.69 -18.64
N GLU A 492 -22.70 -18.57 -18.22
CA GLU A 492 -23.75 -17.92 -19.01
C GLU A 492 -23.49 -16.41 -19.17
N GLN A 493 -22.87 -15.78 -18.18
CA GLN A 493 -22.59 -14.35 -18.21
C GLN A 493 -21.47 -13.97 -19.20
N THR A 494 -20.40 -14.76 -19.27
CA THR A 494 -19.32 -14.55 -20.24
C THR A 494 -19.51 -15.35 -21.54
N ARG A 495 -20.40 -16.34 -21.53
CA ARG A 495 -20.64 -17.29 -22.65
C ARG A 495 -19.40 -18.08 -23.06
N PHE A 496 -18.55 -18.38 -22.11
CA PHE A 496 -17.39 -19.26 -22.30
C PHE A 496 -17.49 -20.53 -21.47
N THR A 497 -16.87 -21.57 -21.99
CA THR A 497 -16.63 -22.83 -21.28
C THR A 497 -15.21 -22.83 -20.74
N TYR A 498 -15.04 -23.18 -19.48
CA TYR A 498 -13.75 -23.23 -18.79
C TYR A 498 -13.40 -24.68 -18.42
N LYS A 499 -12.17 -25.09 -18.66
CA LYS A 499 -11.66 -26.40 -18.25
C LYS A 499 -10.62 -26.20 -17.13
N VAL A 500 -10.80 -26.95 -16.04
CA VAL A 500 -9.90 -26.90 -14.87
C VAL A 500 -8.92 -28.06 -14.95
N GLY A 501 -7.63 -27.77 -14.86
CA GLY A 501 -6.55 -28.76 -14.85
C GLY A 501 -6.43 -29.51 -13.52
N THR A 502 -5.51 -30.46 -13.46
CA THR A 502 -5.25 -31.28 -12.26
C THR A 502 -4.67 -30.51 -11.09
N ASP A 503 -4.16 -29.30 -11.34
CA ASP A 503 -3.62 -28.34 -10.37
C ASP A 503 -4.65 -27.31 -9.89
N GLY A 504 -5.91 -27.45 -10.32
CA GLY A 504 -6.98 -26.47 -10.02
C GLY A 504 -6.96 -25.21 -10.88
N VAL A 505 -6.03 -25.09 -11.84
CA VAL A 505 -5.92 -23.94 -12.74
C VAL A 505 -6.80 -24.12 -13.97
N ILE A 506 -7.36 -23.03 -14.51
CA ILE A 506 -8.10 -23.06 -15.77
C ILE A 506 -7.12 -23.30 -16.92
N THR A 507 -7.21 -24.50 -17.51
CA THR A 507 -6.32 -24.94 -18.58
C THR A 507 -6.88 -24.75 -19.99
N GLY A 508 -8.18 -24.42 -20.10
CA GLY A 508 -8.82 -24.17 -21.38
C GLY A 508 -10.03 -23.24 -21.27
N VAL A 509 -10.17 -22.36 -22.26
CA VAL A 509 -11.32 -21.46 -22.40
C VAL A 509 -11.81 -21.53 -23.85
N ALA A 510 -13.09 -21.84 -24.05
CA ALA A 510 -13.71 -21.90 -25.36
C ALA A 510 -15.09 -21.21 -25.36
N PRO A 511 -15.50 -20.56 -26.45
CA PRO A 511 -16.87 -20.06 -26.58
C PRO A 511 -17.90 -21.19 -26.45
N MET A 512 -19.05 -20.93 -25.83
CA MET A 512 -20.16 -21.87 -25.80
C MET A 512 -20.72 -22.06 -27.22
N VAL A 513 -20.88 -23.30 -27.65
CA VAL A 513 -21.37 -23.65 -28.99
C VAL A 513 -22.81 -23.15 -29.14
N GLY A 514 -23.07 -22.43 -30.24
CA GLY A 514 -24.46 -21.96 -30.59
C GLY A 514 -24.83 -20.58 -30.05
N THR A 515 -23.97 -19.86 -29.36
CA THR A 515 -24.23 -18.49 -28.90
C THR A 515 -23.39 -17.47 -29.69
N PRO A 516 -23.95 -16.37 -30.23
CA PRO A 516 -23.16 -15.32 -30.83
C PRO A 516 -22.32 -14.64 -29.74
N PRO A 517 -21.04 -14.26 -30.04
CA PRO A 517 -20.19 -13.55 -29.06
C PRO A 517 -20.82 -12.20 -28.73
N LEU A 518 -20.74 -11.80 -27.45
CA LEU A 518 -21.13 -10.47 -27.00
C LEU A 518 -20.31 -9.40 -27.76
N PRO A 519 -20.91 -8.29 -28.20
CA PRO A 519 -20.20 -7.21 -28.86
C PRO A 519 -19.10 -6.66 -27.93
N GLY A 520 -17.84 -6.73 -28.37
CA GLY A 520 -16.68 -6.19 -27.62
C GLY A 520 -15.49 -7.12 -27.41
N PHE A 521 -15.68 -8.42 -27.61
CA PHE A 521 -14.55 -9.37 -27.54
C PHE A 521 -14.00 -9.68 -28.95
N ALA A 522 -12.89 -9.05 -29.30
CA ALA A 522 -12.15 -9.44 -30.51
C ALA A 522 -11.54 -10.84 -30.30
N LYS A 523 -11.61 -11.68 -31.33
CA LYS A 523 -10.86 -12.95 -31.40
C LYS A 523 -9.37 -12.65 -31.17
N THR A 524 -8.83 -13.02 -30.03
CA THR A 524 -7.38 -13.02 -29.80
C THR A 524 -6.94 -14.43 -29.47
N SER A 525 -6.04 -14.94 -30.30
CA SER A 525 -5.40 -16.24 -30.17
C SER A 525 -4.23 -16.25 -29.17
N ASN A 526 -4.13 -15.26 -28.26
CA ASN A 526 -3.08 -15.18 -27.24
C ASN A 526 -3.64 -14.65 -25.93
N LEU A 527 -3.62 -15.50 -24.92
CA LEU A 527 -4.02 -15.22 -23.53
C LEU A 527 -3.17 -14.15 -22.81
N ASN A 528 -2.08 -13.69 -23.40
CA ASN A 528 -1.20 -12.68 -22.82
C ASN A 528 -1.64 -11.22 -23.05
N THR A 529 -2.83 -10.97 -23.62
CA THR A 529 -3.29 -9.62 -24.02
C THR A 529 -4.46 -9.09 -23.17
N ILE A 530 -4.79 -9.68 -22.05
CA ILE A 530 -5.91 -9.26 -21.19
C ILE A 530 -5.54 -8.11 -20.22
N ARG A 531 -4.32 -7.60 -20.26
CA ARG A 531 -3.85 -6.47 -19.42
C ARG A 531 -3.46 -5.21 -20.20
N GLY A 532 -4.10 -4.92 -21.32
CA GLY A 532 -3.86 -3.69 -22.07
C GLY A 532 -4.92 -2.64 -21.79
N LEU A 533 -4.51 -1.41 -21.48
CA LEU A 533 -5.36 -0.22 -21.62
C LEU A 533 -6.08 -0.30 -22.96
N TRP A 534 -7.39 -0.05 -22.98
CA TRP A 534 -8.13 0.06 -24.22
C TRP A 534 -7.46 1.16 -25.07
N SER A 535 -6.86 0.80 -26.20
CA SER A 535 -6.24 1.75 -27.10
C SER A 535 -6.84 1.64 -28.49
N LEU A 536 -7.32 2.75 -28.99
CA LEU A 536 -7.67 2.88 -30.39
C LEU A 536 -6.40 2.92 -31.23
N THR A 537 -6.10 1.80 -31.88
CA THR A 537 -5.02 1.71 -32.85
C THR A 537 -5.57 1.88 -34.28
N LYS A 538 -4.70 2.25 -35.24
CA LYS A 538 -5.05 2.24 -36.65
C LYS A 538 -5.61 0.89 -37.12
N GLN A 539 -5.17 -0.22 -36.54
CA GLN A 539 -5.62 -1.58 -36.88
C GLN A 539 -7.05 -1.89 -36.35
N GLY A 540 -7.46 -1.31 -35.22
CA GLY A 540 -8.80 -1.47 -34.64
C GLY A 540 -9.84 -0.52 -35.24
N SER A 541 -9.44 0.45 -36.05
CA SER A 541 -10.33 1.45 -36.65
C SER A 541 -10.61 1.18 -38.13
N SER A 542 -11.82 1.52 -38.58
CA SER A 542 -12.24 1.49 -39.98
C SER A 542 -11.87 2.78 -40.71
N LYS A 543 -11.71 3.88 -39.98
CA LYS A 543 -11.38 5.21 -40.50
C LYS A 543 -10.67 6.04 -39.42
N VAL A 544 -9.71 6.88 -39.82
CA VAL A 544 -9.01 7.83 -38.92
C VAL A 544 -9.09 9.21 -39.56
N MET A 545 -9.44 10.23 -38.75
CA MET A 545 -9.47 11.63 -39.18
C MET A 545 -8.80 12.51 -38.11
N LYS A 546 -8.23 13.63 -38.53
CA LYS A 546 -7.50 14.57 -37.65
C LYS A 546 -8.29 15.85 -37.51
N HIS A 547 -8.45 16.30 -36.26
CA HIS A 547 -8.95 17.65 -35.94
C HIS A 547 -7.78 18.52 -35.44
N PRO A 548 -7.64 19.78 -35.87
CA PRO A 548 -6.50 20.63 -35.53
C PRO A 548 -6.24 20.78 -34.03
N ILE A 549 -7.32 20.86 -33.23
CA ILE A 549 -7.24 21.12 -31.78
C ILE A 549 -7.45 19.84 -30.96
N ARG A 550 -8.31 18.93 -31.40
CA ARG A 550 -8.75 17.76 -30.61
C ARG A 550 -7.96 16.49 -30.87
N GLY A 551 -7.08 16.47 -31.88
CA GLY A 551 -6.23 15.34 -32.23
C GLY A 551 -6.89 14.32 -33.14
N LEU A 552 -6.50 13.04 -33.03
CA LEU A 552 -6.93 11.97 -33.93
C LEU A 552 -8.25 11.33 -33.45
N PHE A 553 -9.22 11.29 -34.36
CA PHE A 553 -10.50 10.60 -34.22
C PHE A 553 -10.41 9.24 -34.92
N TYR A 554 -10.82 8.21 -34.23
CA TYR A 554 -10.81 6.83 -34.74
C TYR A 554 -12.23 6.29 -34.82
N LYS A 555 -12.67 5.84 -35.99
CA LYS A 555 -13.95 5.13 -36.13
C LYS A 555 -13.74 3.66 -35.79
N SER A 556 -14.26 3.23 -34.66
CA SER A 556 -14.14 1.85 -34.19
C SER A 556 -14.84 0.87 -35.14
N LYS A 557 -14.19 -0.27 -35.41
CA LYS A 557 -14.76 -1.36 -36.22
C LYS A 557 -15.84 -2.15 -35.48
N SER A 558 -15.79 -2.13 -34.13
CA SER A 558 -16.68 -2.94 -33.30
C SER A 558 -18.04 -2.30 -33.06
N ASP A 559 -18.08 -0.99 -32.82
CA ASP A 559 -19.31 -0.27 -32.47
C ASP A 559 -19.71 0.83 -33.48
N GLY A 560 -18.84 1.13 -34.45
CA GLY A 560 -19.05 2.15 -35.46
C GLY A 560 -18.99 3.59 -34.94
N LEU A 561 -18.68 3.78 -33.64
CA LEU A 561 -18.56 5.08 -33.02
C LEU A 561 -17.19 5.71 -33.28
N TRP A 562 -17.13 7.05 -33.16
CA TRP A 562 -15.89 7.79 -33.29
C TRP A 562 -15.34 8.16 -31.92
N TRP A 563 -14.09 7.87 -31.70
CA TRP A 563 -13.41 8.02 -30.43
C TRP A 563 -12.23 8.98 -30.55
N VAL A 564 -12.07 9.88 -29.57
CA VAL A 564 -10.92 10.78 -29.47
C VAL A 564 -10.49 10.86 -28.00
N LYS A 565 -9.18 10.97 -27.77
CA LYS A 565 -8.63 11.14 -26.41
C LYS A 565 -9.09 12.49 -25.83
N ASP A 566 -9.66 12.49 -24.64
CA ASP A 566 -10.04 13.71 -23.95
C ASP A 566 -8.81 14.40 -23.39
N GLN A 567 -8.44 15.54 -23.96
CA GLN A 567 -7.30 16.31 -23.52
C GLN A 567 -7.55 17.06 -22.20
N THR A 568 -8.81 17.28 -21.83
CA THR A 568 -9.18 18.04 -20.64
C THR A 568 -9.28 17.18 -19.38
N LYS A 569 -9.43 15.86 -19.54
CA LYS A 569 -9.60 14.86 -18.47
C LYS A 569 -10.64 15.25 -17.41
N HIS A 570 -11.63 16.05 -17.77
CA HIS A 570 -12.60 16.60 -16.84
C HIS A 570 -13.55 15.50 -16.34
N GLY A 571 -13.67 15.35 -15.01
CA GLY A 571 -14.59 14.41 -14.38
C GLY A 571 -14.31 12.93 -14.69
N GLY A 572 -13.03 12.51 -14.79
CA GLY A 572 -12.64 11.13 -15.01
C GLY A 572 -12.73 10.64 -16.45
N SER A 573 -13.08 11.51 -17.40
CA SER A 573 -13.14 11.20 -18.83
C SER A 573 -11.74 11.02 -19.40
N PHE A 574 -11.51 9.91 -20.10
CA PHE A 574 -10.28 9.66 -20.84
C PHE A 574 -10.49 9.71 -22.36
N TYR A 575 -11.70 9.35 -22.81
CA TYR A 575 -12.14 9.45 -24.20
C TYR A 575 -13.47 10.18 -24.30
N LYS A 576 -13.63 10.95 -25.38
CA LYS A 576 -14.92 11.46 -25.86
C LYS A 576 -15.39 10.63 -27.04
N VAL A 577 -16.63 10.22 -27.02
CA VAL A 577 -17.24 9.31 -28.00
C VAL A 577 -18.34 10.03 -28.74
N TYR A 578 -18.33 9.89 -30.06
CA TYR A 578 -19.23 10.60 -30.97
C TYR A 578 -19.98 9.63 -31.88
N LYS A 579 -21.21 9.99 -32.21
CA LYS A 579 -21.99 9.36 -33.28
C LYS A 579 -21.80 10.12 -34.58
N GLU A 580 -21.73 9.39 -35.69
CA GLU A 580 -21.67 9.95 -37.02
C GLU A 580 -23.06 10.41 -37.46
N THR A 581 -23.14 11.61 -38.03
CA THR A 581 -24.31 12.20 -38.66
C THR A 581 -23.98 12.67 -40.07
N ASN A 582 -24.98 13.00 -40.88
CA ASN A 582 -24.76 13.51 -42.24
C ASN A 582 -23.96 14.84 -42.27
N LYS A 583 -23.96 15.62 -41.17
CA LYS A 583 -23.32 16.92 -41.08
C LYS A 583 -21.99 16.93 -40.32
N GLY A 584 -21.67 15.85 -39.57
CA GLY A 584 -20.47 15.77 -38.75
C GLY A 584 -20.57 14.73 -37.64
N LEU A 585 -19.79 14.90 -36.60
CA LEU A 585 -19.74 14.06 -35.41
C LEU A 585 -20.49 14.74 -34.26
N GLU A 586 -21.49 14.08 -33.71
CA GLU A 586 -22.25 14.54 -32.56
C GLU A 586 -21.79 13.80 -31.29
N TRP A 587 -21.53 14.54 -30.22
CA TRP A 587 -21.10 13.94 -28.96
C TRP A 587 -22.17 12.97 -28.42
N HIS A 588 -21.72 11.79 -28.06
CA HIS A 588 -22.59 10.71 -27.58
C HIS A 588 -22.41 10.45 -26.09
N LYS A 589 -21.19 10.18 -25.65
CA LYS A 589 -20.83 9.88 -24.27
C LYS A 589 -19.36 10.18 -24.01
N ASP A 590 -19.02 10.27 -22.73
CA ASP A 590 -17.64 10.18 -22.27
C ASP A 590 -17.33 8.73 -21.89
N ALA A 591 -16.07 8.35 -22.00
CA ALA A 591 -15.61 7.03 -21.62
C ALA A 591 -14.32 7.14 -20.78
N ASP A 592 -14.11 6.16 -19.91
CA ASP A 592 -12.92 6.00 -19.10
C ASP A 592 -11.71 5.50 -19.91
N LYS A 593 -10.57 5.32 -19.27
CA LYS A 593 -9.35 4.84 -19.92
C LYS A 593 -9.45 3.40 -20.45
N TYR A 594 -10.48 2.66 -20.07
CA TYR A 594 -10.73 1.30 -20.52
C TYR A 594 -11.78 1.21 -21.63
N GLY A 595 -12.35 2.34 -22.02
CA GLY A 595 -13.40 2.41 -23.05
C GLY A 595 -14.82 2.19 -22.52
N ASN A 596 -15.03 2.14 -21.20
CA ASN A 596 -16.36 2.03 -20.62
C ASN A 596 -17.05 3.40 -20.61
N PHE A 597 -18.35 3.42 -20.92
CA PHE A 597 -19.11 4.66 -20.89
C PHE A 597 -19.35 5.13 -19.46
N ILE A 598 -19.07 6.40 -19.18
CA ILE A 598 -19.33 7.02 -17.89
C ILE A 598 -20.81 7.35 -17.78
N ILE A 599 -21.47 6.82 -16.75
CA ILE A 599 -22.90 7.03 -16.47
C ILE A 599 -23.04 8.20 -15.48
N ASN A 600 -24.09 9.03 -15.65
CA ASN A 600 -24.44 10.16 -14.77
C ASN A 600 -23.45 11.34 -14.70
N LYS A 601 -22.69 11.59 -15.74
CA LYS A 601 -21.83 12.77 -15.82
C LYS A 601 -22.65 14.06 -16.06
N HIS A 602 -22.25 15.16 -15.39
CA HIS A 602 -22.90 16.48 -15.57
C HIS A 602 -22.79 16.99 -17.00
N LYS A 603 -23.88 17.64 -17.46
CA LYS A 603 -24.20 18.04 -18.84
C LYS A 603 -23.37 19.19 -19.45
N SER A 604 -22.16 19.50 -18.99
CA SER A 604 -21.40 20.64 -19.52
C SER A 604 -20.96 20.49 -20.99
N ASP A 605 -20.95 19.24 -21.53
CA ASP A 605 -20.50 18.94 -22.89
C ASP A 605 -21.61 18.41 -23.80
N VAL A 606 -22.87 18.56 -23.41
CA VAL A 606 -24.02 18.18 -24.25
C VAL A 606 -24.13 19.14 -25.41
N GLY A 607 -24.07 18.62 -26.64
CA GLY A 607 -24.24 19.41 -27.86
C GLY A 607 -22.97 19.86 -28.55
N ILE A 608 -21.79 19.35 -28.17
CA ILE A 608 -20.57 19.61 -28.96
C ILE A 608 -20.69 18.84 -30.27
N PHE A 609 -20.87 19.56 -31.34
CA PHE A 609 -20.92 19.06 -32.70
C PHE A 609 -19.65 19.43 -33.46
N ILE A 610 -19.03 18.48 -34.16
CA ILE A 610 -17.84 18.67 -34.96
C ILE A 610 -18.18 18.48 -36.44
N PRO A 611 -18.27 19.55 -37.22
CA PRO A 611 -18.59 19.47 -38.63
C PRO A 611 -17.53 18.69 -39.44
N TRP A 612 -17.91 17.96 -40.47
CA TRP A 612 -16.96 17.22 -41.33
C TRP A 612 -15.86 18.11 -41.92
N LYS A 613 -16.13 19.39 -42.17
CA LYS A 613 -15.15 20.34 -42.71
C LYS A 613 -13.97 20.63 -41.76
N GLU A 614 -14.13 20.34 -40.47
CA GLU A 614 -13.07 20.52 -39.45
C GLU A 614 -12.17 19.29 -39.31
N LEU A 615 -12.54 18.18 -39.97
CA LEU A 615 -11.80 16.91 -39.91
C LEU A 615 -11.08 16.66 -41.25
N SER A 616 -9.77 16.45 -41.18
CA SER A 616 -8.93 16.07 -42.32
C SER A 616 -8.56 14.58 -42.27
N LYS A 617 -8.24 13.99 -43.47
CA LYS A 617 -7.79 12.59 -43.55
C LYS A 617 -6.39 12.39 -43.01
#